data_ecdf18a4b96a4a9a86b4f181428ef57c
#
_entry.id   ecdf18a4b96a4a9a86b4f181428ef57c
#
_cell.length_a   1.000
_cell.length_b   1.000
_cell.length_c   1.000
_cell.angle_alpha   90.00
_cell.angle_beta   90.00
_cell.angle_gamma   90.00
#
_symmetry.space_group_name_H-M   'P 1'
#
loop_
_entity.id
_entity.type
_entity.pdbx_description
1 polymer ?
#
loop_
_entity_poly.entity_id
_entity_poly.type
_entity_poly.pdbx_seq_one_letter_code
_entity_poly.pdbx_strand_id
1 'polypeptide(L)'
;DYWEADGRTPKGRAGKTLALLEAVLNRNPDYQPAIHLYIHTTEATTNPFRAVPYADRLAALSPGLGHLIHMPSHTYARIGRYKQSMDLNIEAVKADEATLALGPQSPMFEFGYYVHNVHFVMTSAQMAGDRETALAMAKKLDAKIPVDMAIAVPLASPIKAAPYYAHAQF
;
A
#
# COMPACT_ATOMS: atom_id res chain seq x y z
N ASP A 1 10.82 10.28 0.90
CA ASP A 1 9.86 11.38 0.63
C ASP A 1 10.24 12.12 -0.64
N TYR A 2 9.28 12.24 -1.56
CA TYR A 2 9.44 12.98 -2.82
C TYR A 2 9.17 14.49 -2.66
N TRP A 3 8.56 14.90 -1.55
CA TRP A 3 8.05 16.25 -1.32
C TRP A 3 8.51 16.79 0.03
N GLU A 4 8.62 18.12 0.16
CA GLU A 4 8.75 18.76 1.45
C GLU A 4 7.46 18.60 2.27
N ALA A 5 7.51 18.96 3.54
CA ALA A 5 6.37 18.81 4.45
C ALA A 5 5.10 19.56 4.00
N ASP A 6 5.25 20.54 3.10
CA ASP A 6 4.13 21.29 2.51
C ASP A 6 3.34 20.47 1.45
N GLY A 7 3.86 19.30 1.03
CA GLY A 7 3.26 18.47 -0.01
C GLY A 7 3.18 19.12 -1.40
N ARG A 8 3.95 20.19 -1.65
CA ARG A 8 3.96 20.99 -2.88
C ARG A 8 5.34 21.18 -3.44
N THR A 9 6.33 21.40 -2.59
CA THR A 9 7.72 21.63 -2.99
C THR A 9 8.41 20.30 -3.26
N PRO A 10 8.85 20.01 -4.50
CA PRO A 10 9.49 18.74 -4.83
C PRO A 10 10.92 18.69 -4.30
N LYS A 11 11.31 17.54 -3.75
CA LYS A 11 12.69 17.25 -3.36
C LYS A 11 13.48 16.67 -4.53
N GLY A 12 14.69 17.13 -4.69
CA GLY A 12 15.61 16.57 -5.68
C GLY A 12 15.03 16.53 -7.11
N ARG A 13 14.81 15.32 -7.61
CA ARG A 13 14.28 15.10 -8.97
C ARG A 13 12.76 14.86 -9.03
N ALA A 14 12.04 14.92 -7.91
CA ALA A 14 10.63 14.52 -7.84
C ALA A 14 9.74 15.28 -8.84
N GLY A 15 9.92 16.59 -9.00
CA GLY A 15 9.17 17.37 -9.98
C GLY A 15 9.41 16.93 -11.42
N LYS A 16 10.67 16.63 -11.77
CA LYS A 16 11.03 16.11 -13.10
C LYS A 16 10.47 14.69 -13.30
N THR A 17 10.55 13.84 -12.31
CA THR A 17 9.98 12.48 -12.34
C THR A 17 8.47 12.54 -12.56
N LEU A 18 7.77 13.39 -11.83
CA LEU A 18 6.33 13.57 -12.00
C LEU A 18 5.97 13.99 -13.42
N ALA A 19 6.64 14.99 -13.98
CA ALA A 19 6.40 15.45 -15.36
C ALA A 19 6.65 14.36 -16.40
N LEU A 20 7.68 13.52 -16.21
CA LEU A 20 7.95 12.38 -17.10
C LEU A 20 6.87 11.31 -17.00
N LEU A 21 6.40 10.99 -15.80
CA LEU A 21 5.32 10.02 -15.58
C LEU A 21 4.01 10.51 -16.25
N GLU A 22 3.68 11.78 -16.10
CA GLU A 22 2.53 12.39 -16.76
C GLU A 22 2.64 12.34 -18.29
N ALA A 23 3.81 12.62 -18.84
CA ALA A 23 4.05 12.50 -20.28
C ALA A 23 3.92 11.05 -20.79
N VAL A 24 4.34 10.06 -20.00
CA VAL A 24 4.15 8.63 -20.32
C VAL A 24 2.67 8.27 -20.26
N LEU A 25 1.98 8.62 -19.18
CA LEU A 25 0.57 8.27 -18.97
C LEU A 25 -0.38 8.96 -19.94
N ASN A 26 -0.03 10.16 -20.43
CA ASN A 26 -0.78 10.83 -21.50
C ASN A 26 -0.69 10.06 -22.82
N ARG A 27 0.39 9.35 -23.10
CA ARG A 27 0.56 8.53 -24.31
C ARG A 27 0.04 7.11 -24.15
N ASN A 28 0.22 6.53 -22.96
CA ASN A 28 -0.22 5.18 -22.64
C ASN A 28 -0.78 5.17 -21.21
N PRO A 29 -2.09 5.46 -21.06
CA PRO A 29 -2.74 5.60 -19.77
C PRO A 29 -2.84 4.29 -18.97
N ASP A 30 -2.63 3.14 -19.60
CA ASP A 30 -2.69 1.81 -18.98
C ASP A 30 -1.30 1.19 -18.73
N TYR A 31 -0.22 1.99 -18.88
CA TYR A 31 1.13 1.50 -18.61
C TYR A 31 1.36 1.33 -17.11
N GLN A 32 1.18 0.12 -16.63
CA GLN A 32 1.19 -0.25 -15.20
C GLN A 32 2.42 0.25 -14.43
N PRO A 33 3.68 0.14 -14.93
CA PRO A 33 4.83 0.65 -14.21
C PRO A 33 4.79 2.15 -13.97
N ALA A 34 4.26 2.93 -14.93
CA ALA A 34 4.12 4.37 -14.76
C ALA A 34 2.98 4.71 -13.80
N ILE A 35 1.86 3.98 -13.83
CA ILE A 35 0.77 4.15 -12.85
C ILE A 35 1.28 3.89 -11.43
N HIS A 36 2.00 2.79 -11.22
CA HIS A 36 2.61 2.44 -9.92
C HIS A 36 3.46 3.58 -9.36
N LEU A 37 4.43 4.05 -10.15
CA LEU A 37 5.32 5.14 -9.73
C LEU A 37 4.57 6.48 -9.58
N TYR A 38 3.54 6.72 -10.39
CA TYR A 38 2.72 7.92 -10.30
C TYR A 38 1.92 7.98 -9.01
N ILE A 39 1.34 6.85 -8.56
CA ILE A 39 0.66 6.74 -7.28
C ILE A 39 1.64 7.11 -6.15
N HIS A 40 2.81 6.47 -6.07
CA HIS A 40 3.81 6.78 -5.05
C HIS A 40 4.32 8.22 -5.12
N THR A 41 4.47 8.78 -6.32
CA THR A 41 4.94 10.16 -6.47
C THR A 41 3.90 11.17 -6.01
N THR A 42 2.60 10.84 -6.12
CA THR A 42 1.50 11.79 -5.86
C THR A 42 0.82 11.61 -4.51
N GLU A 43 0.95 10.46 -3.85
CA GLU A 43 0.25 10.16 -2.59
C GLU A 43 0.58 11.13 -1.44
N ALA A 44 1.81 11.64 -1.38
CA ALA A 44 2.26 12.60 -0.35
C ALA A 44 2.07 14.08 -0.76
N THR A 45 1.43 14.35 -1.91
CA THR A 45 1.11 15.72 -2.33
C THR A 45 -0.17 16.23 -1.68
N THR A 46 -0.37 17.55 -1.76
CA THR A 46 -1.65 18.18 -1.39
C THR A 46 -2.81 17.83 -2.34
N ASN A 47 -2.54 17.15 -3.46
CA ASN A 47 -3.55 16.73 -4.43
C ASN A 47 -3.36 15.26 -4.86
N PRO A 48 -3.59 14.28 -3.96
CA PRO A 48 -3.54 12.86 -4.31
C PRO A 48 -4.67 12.43 -5.27
N PHE A 49 -5.74 13.20 -5.38
CA PHE A 49 -6.87 12.93 -6.31
C PHE A 49 -6.45 12.80 -7.77
N ARG A 50 -5.34 13.41 -8.17
CA ARG A 50 -4.83 13.33 -9.56
C ARG A 50 -4.48 11.89 -9.99
N ALA A 51 -4.20 10.99 -9.05
CA ALA A 51 -3.92 9.59 -9.34
C ALA A 51 -5.18 8.72 -9.48
N VAL A 52 -6.36 9.19 -9.05
CA VAL A 52 -7.60 8.39 -9.04
C VAL A 52 -7.92 7.74 -10.40
N PRO A 53 -7.88 8.46 -11.56
CA PRO A 53 -8.23 7.84 -12.85
C PRO A 53 -7.31 6.68 -13.24
N TYR A 54 -6.10 6.65 -12.74
CA TYR A 54 -5.12 5.58 -12.97
C TYR A 54 -5.25 4.47 -11.92
N ALA A 55 -5.43 4.86 -10.65
CA ALA A 55 -5.66 3.94 -9.55
C ALA A 55 -6.89 3.05 -9.80
N ASP A 56 -8.01 3.64 -10.23
CA ASP A 56 -9.27 2.92 -10.51
C ASP A 56 -9.12 1.79 -11.54
N ARG A 57 -8.06 1.82 -12.37
CA ARG A 57 -7.81 0.82 -13.42
C ARG A 57 -6.73 -0.20 -13.09
N LEU A 58 -5.77 0.17 -12.24
CA LEU A 58 -4.54 -0.61 -12.06
C LEU A 58 -4.80 -2.03 -11.56
N ALA A 59 -5.69 -2.21 -10.60
CA ALA A 59 -5.99 -3.53 -10.04
C ALA A 59 -6.53 -4.49 -11.12
N ALA A 60 -7.39 -4.02 -12.00
CA ALA A 60 -7.95 -4.81 -13.10
C ALA A 60 -6.93 -5.11 -14.20
N LEU A 61 -5.92 -4.25 -14.39
CA LEU A 61 -4.84 -4.46 -15.35
C LEU A 61 -3.83 -5.52 -14.89
N SER A 62 -3.82 -5.87 -13.60
CA SER A 62 -2.77 -6.71 -13.00
C SER A 62 -3.34 -7.84 -12.14
N PRO A 63 -4.23 -8.70 -12.68
CA PRO A 63 -4.83 -9.77 -11.90
C PRO A 63 -3.75 -10.74 -11.39
N GLY A 64 -3.84 -11.12 -10.12
CA GLY A 64 -2.92 -12.05 -9.48
C GLY A 64 -1.58 -11.45 -9.01
N LEU A 65 -1.31 -10.18 -9.27
CA LEU A 65 -0.11 -9.49 -8.79
C LEU A 65 -0.44 -8.66 -7.54
N GLY A 66 -0.34 -9.27 -6.36
CA GLY A 66 -0.78 -8.67 -5.10
C GLY A 66 -0.31 -7.24 -4.88
N HIS A 67 0.97 -6.95 -5.14
CA HIS A 67 1.50 -5.59 -5.00
C HIS A 67 0.82 -4.57 -5.94
N LEU A 68 0.51 -4.93 -7.19
CA LEU A 68 -0.17 -4.02 -8.12
C LEU A 68 -1.67 -3.88 -7.83
N ILE A 69 -2.30 -4.94 -7.29
CA ILE A 69 -3.69 -4.87 -6.79
C ILE A 69 -3.77 -3.92 -5.58
N HIS A 70 -2.77 -3.96 -4.70
CA HIS A 70 -2.66 -3.09 -3.53
C HIS A 70 -2.46 -1.61 -3.88
N MET A 71 -1.71 -1.29 -4.94
CA MET A 71 -1.24 0.06 -5.24
C MET A 71 -2.32 1.17 -5.24
N PRO A 72 -3.53 0.99 -5.77
CA PRO A 72 -4.59 1.99 -5.69
C PRO A 72 -4.94 2.42 -4.27
N SER A 73 -4.71 1.55 -3.29
CA SER A 73 -5.01 1.80 -1.88
C SER A 73 -4.22 2.97 -1.29
N HIS A 74 -3.00 3.21 -1.77
CA HIS A 74 -2.23 4.40 -1.40
C HIS A 74 -3.00 5.69 -1.70
N THR A 75 -3.58 5.78 -2.92
CA THR A 75 -4.42 6.92 -3.29
C THR A 75 -5.71 6.94 -2.48
N TYR A 76 -6.40 5.80 -2.35
CA TYR A 76 -7.70 5.72 -1.68
C TYR A 76 -7.60 6.05 -0.19
N ALA A 77 -6.58 5.60 0.51
CA ALA A 77 -6.33 5.96 1.91
C ALA A 77 -6.13 7.47 2.08
N ARG A 78 -5.41 8.12 1.15
CA ARG A 78 -5.17 9.57 1.19
C ARG A 78 -6.41 10.43 0.92
N ILE A 79 -7.41 9.90 0.23
CA ILE A 79 -8.65 10.63 -0.11
C ILE A 79 -9.89 10.18 0.70
N GLY A 80 -9.68 9.36 1.74
CA GLY A 80 -10.74 8.93 2.63
C GLY A 80 -11.61 7.77 2.11
N ARG A 81 -11.25 7.13 0.99
CA ARG A 81 -11.95 5.94 0.46
C ARG A 81 -11.47 4.66 1.16
N TYR A 82 -11.59 4.63 2.49
CA TYR A 82 -11.00 3.56 3.32
C TYR A 82 -11.59 2.18 3.05
N LYS A 83 -12.91 2.10 2.79
CA LYS A 83 -13.53 0.81 2.45
C LYS A 83 -12.97 0.24 1.13
N GLN A 84 -12.80 1.08 0.09
CA GLN A 84 -12.22 0.63 -1.17
C GLN A 84 -10.75 0.23 -1.01
N SER A 85 -9.99 0.98 -0.20
CA SER A 85 -8.62 0.62 0.18
C SER A 85 -8.58 -0.75 0.88
N MET A 86 -9.48 -0.99 1.83
CA MET A 86 -9.58 -2.27 2.54
C MET A 86 -9.92 -3.42 1.59
N ASP A 87 -10.96 -3.29 0.77
CA ASP A 87 -11.42 -4.34 -0.13
C ASP A 87 -10.32 -4.77 -1.12
N LEU A 88 -9.62 -3.81 -1.74
CA LEU A 88 -8.50 -4.11 -2.63
C LEU A 88 -7.32 -4.78 -1.92
N ASN A 89 -6.99 -4.36 -0.71
CA ASN A 89 -5.92 -5.01 0.04
C ASN A 89 -6.29 -6.43 0.47
N ILE A 90 -7.55 -6.72 0.74
CA ILE A 90 -8.01 -8.10 0.97
C ILE A 90 -7.74 -8.97 -0.28
N GLU A 91 -8.02 -8.46 -1.47
CA GLU A 91 -7.71 -9.17 -2.72
C GLU A 91 -6.19 -9.30 -2.94
N ALA A 92 -5.41 -8.26 -2.63
CA ALA A 92 -3.96 -8.32 -2.70
C ALA A 92 -3.36 -9.38 -1.76
N VAL A 93 -3.84 -9.42 -0.50
CA VAL A 93 -3.43 -10.43 0.48
C VAL A 93 -3.77 -11.84 0.01
N LYS A 94 -4.95 -12.07 -0.57
CA LYS A 94 -5.32 -13.38 -1.15
C LYS A 94 -4.36 -13.80 -2.29
N ALA A 95 -4.01 -12.87 -3.17
CA ALA A 95 -3.07 -13.14 -4.26
C ALA A 95 -1.66 -13.48 -3.73
N ASP A 96 -1.20 -12.75 -2.71
CA ASP A 96 0.08 -13.02 -2.05
C ASP A 96 0.07 -14.38 -1.33
N GLU A 97 -1.00 -14.72 -0.63
CA GLU A 97 -1.15 -16.01 0.07
C GLU A 97 -1.17 -17.18 -0.93
N ALA A 98 -1.81 -17.00 -2.09
CA ALA A 98 -1.74 -17.99 -3.16
C ALA A 98 -0.30 -18.20 -3.68
N THR A 99 0.47 -17.11 -3.79
CA THR A 99 1.90 -17.18 -4.17
C THR A 99 2.74 -17.86 -3.09
N LEU A 100 2.52 -17.53 -1.81
CA LEU A 100 3.21 -18.16 -0.68
C LEU A 100 2.92 -19.66 -0.57
N ALA A 101 1.74 -20.09 -0.97
CA ALA A 101 1.37 -21.52 -0.98
C ALA A 101 2.13 -22.34 -2.04
N LEU A 102 2.72 -21.71 -3.05
CA LEU A 102 3.55 -22.38 -4.07
C LEU A 102 4.95 -22.74 -3.55
N GLY A 103 5.37 -22.20 -2.41
CA GLY A 103 6.66 -22.48 -1.79
C GLY A 103 7.34 -21.23 -1.25
N PRO A 104 8.56 -21.38 -0.69
CA PRO A 104 9.31 -20.27 -0.10
C PRO A 104 9.52 -19.13 -1.08
N GLN A 105 9.28 -17.90 -0.62
CA GLN A 105 9.49 -16.68 -1.38
C GLN A 105 10.70 -15.91 -0.83
N SER A 106 11.09 -14.84 -1.54
CA SER A 106 12.15 -13.97 -1.03
C SER A 106 11.72 -13.28 0.26
N PRO A 107 12.67 -12.94 1.18
CA PRO A 107 12.35 -12.18 2.37
C PRO A 107 11.66 -10.84 2.08
N MET A 108 11.99 -10.19 0.96
CA MET A 108 11.33 -8.95 0.54
C MET A 108 9.85 -9.19 0.20
N PHE A 109 9.51 -10.33 -0.42
CA PHE A 109 8.12 -10.67 -0.67
C PHE A 109 7.38 -10.98 0.62
N GLU A 110 7.93 -11.87 1.47
CA GLU A 110 7.25 -12.35 2.67
C GLU A 110 7.10 -11.29 3.77
N PHE A 111 8.14 -10.48 3.99
CA PHE A 111 8.22 -9.53 5.10
C PHE A 111 8.17 -8.07 4.66
N GLY A 112 8.27 -7.82 3.35
CA GLY A 112 8.02 -6.54 2.74
C GLY A 112 6.60 -6.45 2.20
N TYR A 113 6.35 -6.97 1.00
CA TYR A 113 5.07 -6.76 0.30
C TYR A 113 3.87 -7.39 0.99
N TYR A 114 3.92 -8.68 1.34
CA TYR A 114 2.81 -9.35 1.99
C TYR A 114 2.42 -8.69 3.32
N VAL A 115 3.38 -8.47 4.19
CA VAL A 115 3.16 -7.82 5.50
C VAL A 115 2.62 -6.40 5.34
N HIS A 116 3.12 -5.67 4.36
CA HIS A 116 2.63 -4.33 4.01
C HIS A 116 1.16 -4.37 3.58
N ASN A 117 0.76 -5.30 2.72
CA ASN A 117 -0.62 -5.45 2.29
C ASN A 117 -1.55 -5.81 3.45
N VAL A 118 -1.15 -6.74 4.34
CA VAL A 118 -1.90 -7.07 5.56
C VAL A 118 -2.06 -5.85 6.47
N HIS A 119 -0.98 -5.07 6.65
CA HIS A 119 -1.01 -3.82 7.42
C HIS A 119 -1.99 -2.79 6.81
N PHE A 120 -2.03 -2.67 5.49
CA PHE A 120 -2.98 -1.79 4.81
C PHE A 120 -4.44 -2.23 4.97
N VAL A 121 -4.74 -3.54 4.98
CA VAL A 121 -6.10 -4.02 5.33
C VAL A 121 -6.44 -3.57 6.74
N MET A 122 -5.55 -3.81 7.71
CA MET A 122 -5.78 -3.46 9.11
C MET A 122 -6.06 -1.96 9.28
N THR A 123 -5.17 -1.10 8.77
CA THR A 123 -5.32 0.36 8.93
C THR A 123 -6.52 0.91 8.19
N SER A 124 -6.83 0.39 7.01
CA SER A 124 -8.03 0.77 6.26
C SER A 124 -9.31 0.34 6.98
N ALA A 125 -9.32 -0.85 7.58
CA ALA A 125 -10.43 -1.34 8.41
C ALA A 125 -10.63 -0.48 9.67
N GLN A 126 -9.54 -0.09 10.35
CA GLN A 126 -9.59 0.84 11.50
C GLN A 126 -10.24 2.17 11.10
N MET A 127 -9.84 2.75 9.97
CA MET A 127 -10.37 4.01 9.47
C MET A 127 -11.81 3.89 8.96
N ALA A 128 -12.22 2.71 8.49
CA ALA A 128 -13.59 2.42 8.06
C ALA A 128 -14.51 2.03 9.24
N GLY A 129 -13.98 1.81 10.45
CA GLY A 129 -14.74 1.34 11.61
C GLY A 129 -15.07 -0.16 11.58
N ASP A 130 -14.40 -0.94 10.72
CA ASP A 130 -14.58 -2.39 10.65
C ASP A 130 -13.68 -3.09 11.69
N ARG A 131 -14.24 -3.24 12.89
CA ARG A 131 -13.56 -3.86 14.04
C ARG A 131 -13.10 -5.29 13.76
N GLU A 132 -13.97 -6.09 13.14
CA GLU A 132 -13.70 -7.52 12.94
C GLU A 132 -12.49 -7.72 12.02
N THR A 133 -12.50 -7.06 10.87
CA THR A 133 -11.39 -7.09 9.91
C THR A 133 -10.11 -6.51 10.52
N ALA A 134 -10.19 -5.38 11.24
CA ALA A 134 -9.02 -4.76 11.86
C ALA A 134 -8.33 -5.71 12.85
N LEU A 135 -9.08 -6.34 13.76
CA LEU A 135 -8.52 -7.24 14.77
C LEU A 135 -8.02 -8.57 14.16
N ALA A 136 -8.70 -9.09 13.13
CA ALA A 136 -8.23 -10.28 12.43
C ALA A 136 -6.86 -10.03 11.76
N MET A 137 -6.69 -8.88 11.11
CA MET A 137 -5.43 -8.52 10.47
C MET A 137 -4.35 -8.16 11.49
N ALA A 138 -4.69 -7.54 12.61
CA ALA A 138 -3.77 -7.31 13.72
C ALA A 138 -3.15 -8.63 14.23
N LYS A 139 -3.99 -9.64 14.45
CA LYS A 139 -3.54 -10.98 14.85
C LYS A 139 -2.63 -11.63 13.79
N LYS A 140 -2.98 -11.48 12.51
CA LYS A 140 -2.18 -12.00 11.38
C LYS A 140 -0.80 -11.33 11.32
N LEU A 141 -0.71 -10.02 11.49
CA LEU A 141 0.55 -9.27 11.52
C LEU A 141 1.43 -9.68 12.68
N ASP A 142 0.84 -9.76 13.88
CA ASP A 142 1.60 -10.15 15.09
C ASP A 142 2.20 -11.54 14.95
N ALA A 143 1.47 -12.49 14.42
CA ALA A 143 1.95 -13.83 14.16
C ALA A 143 3.03 -13.91 13.06
N LYS A 144 2.97 -13.03 12.04
CA LYS A 144 3.86 -13.10 10.88
C LYS A 144 5.23 -12.46 11.12
N ILE A 145 5.31 -11.40 11.93
CA ILE A 145 6.56 -10.67 12.15
C ILE A 145 7.23 -11.14 13.45
N PRO A 146 8.36 -11.87 13.38
CA PRO A 146 9.13 -12.25 14.57
C PRO A 146 9.69 -11.03 15.30
N VAL A 147 9.84 -11.13 16.63
CA VAL A 147 10.33 -10.02 17.46
C VAL A 147 11.77 -9.64 17.12
N ASP A 148 12.62 -10.64 16.88
CA ASP A 148 14.02 -10.44 16.48
C ASP A 148 14.14 -9.68 15.16
N MET A 149 13.28 -9.97 14.19
CA MET A 149 13.19 -9.20 12.94
C MET A 149 12.74 -7.76 13.21
N ALA A 150 11.74 -7.56 14.07
CA ALA A 150 11.27 -6.22 14.42
C ALA A 150 12.37 -5.39 15.08
N ILE A 151 13.27 -6.02 15.85
CA ILE A 151 14.43 -5.35 16.44
C ILE A 151 15.51 -5.05 15.41
N ALA A 152 15.80 -6.00 14.50
CA ALA A 152 16.89 -5.87 13.53
C ALA A 152 16.56 -4.94 12.34
N VAL A 153 15.29 -4.82 11.99
CA VAL A 153 14.84 -4.07 10.80
C VAL A 153 14.00 -2.85 11.23
N PRO A 154 14.53 -1.61 11.12
CA PRO A 154 13.85 -0.41 11.60
C PRO A 154 12.43 -0.21 11.04
N LEU A 155 12.16 -0.63 9.79
CA LEU A 155 10.83 -0.55 9.18
C LEU A 155 9.84 -1.60 9.71
N ALA A 156 10.34 -2.72 10.26
CA ALA A 156 9.49 -3.78 10.80
C ALA A 156 8.94 -3.43 12.20
N SER A 157 9.67 -2.63 12.98
CA SER A 157 9.25 -2.22 14.33
C SER A 157 7.89 -1.53 14.38
N PRO A 158 7.62 -0.48 13.58
CA PRO A 158 6.30 0.17 13.57
C PRO A 158 5.18 -0.78 13.13
N ILE A 159 5.44 -1.64 12.14
CA ILE A 159 4.46 -2.60 11.64
C ILE A 159 4.18 -3.68 12.70
N LYS A 160 5.19 -4.15 13.43
CA LYS A 160 5.02 -5.09 14.56
C LYS A 160 4.24 -4.46 15.71
N ALA A 161 4.38 -3.15 15.95
CA ALA A 161 3.64 -2.43 16.98
C ALA A 161 2.20 -2.07 16.57
N ALA A 162 1.91 -1.97 15.27
CA ALA A 162 0.62 -1.53 14.75
C ALA A 162 -0.60 -2.33 15.29
N PRO A 163 -0.54 -3.67 15.50
CA PRO A 163 -1.62 -4.45 16.11
C PRO A 163 -2.11 -3.93 17.46
N TYR A 164 -1.22 -3.39 18.29
CA TYR A 164 -1.58 -2.84 19.61
C TYR A 164 -2.49 -1.62 19.48
N TYR A 165 -2.32 -0.79 18.46
CA TYR A 165 -3.19 0.35 18.20
C TYR A 165 -4.58 -0.10 17.74
N ALA A 166 -4.69 -1.15 16.95
CA ALA A 166 -5.98 -1.72 16.56
C ALA A 166 -6.73 -2.26 17.78
N HIS A 167 -6.04 -2.99 18.67
CA HIS A 167 -6.63 -3.45 19.93
C HIS A 167 -7.00 -2.32 20.89
N ALA A 168 -6.26 -1.21 20.90
CA ALA A 168 -6.57 -0.06 21.74
C ALA A 168 -7.76 0.76 21.24
N GLN A 169 -8.04 0.71 19.94
CA GLN A 169 -9.18 1.41 19.33
C GLN A 169 -10.51 0.69 19.58
N PHE A 170 -10.52 -0.64 19.67
CA PHE A 170 -11.70 -1.50 19.75
C PHE A 170 -11.73 -2.39 21.00
#